data_7ffb1a0bc5d0f57ad1e96c845078d99a
#
_entry.id   7ffb1a0bc5d0f57ad1e96c845078d99a
#
_cell.length_a   1.000
_cell.length_b   1.000
_cell.length_c   1.000
_cell.angle_alpha   90.00
_cell.angle_beta   90.00
_cell.angle_gamma   90.00
#
_symmetry.space_group_name_H-M   'P 1'
#
loop_
_entity.id
_entity.type
_entity.pdbx_description
1 polymer ?
#
loop_
_entity_poly.entity_id
_entity_poly.type
_entity_poly.pdbx_seq_one_letter_code
_entity_poly.pdbx_strand_id
1 'polypeptide(L)'
;IVAYLDRSNEAFWTWCDAEMKPFEGNHKRQLEVIFEGVAKLASSPQCFGCTFTGAAGEFPELQHPGHQAALRHKQQVLDTFTGLSKAAKLRQPRVVAEQLALLLDGAWNAARMFGSNSHAKQVADAAKLIIAAHS
;
A
#
# COMPACT_ATOMS: atom_id res chain seq x y z
N ILE A 1 -9.07 9.17 -17.66
CA ILE A 1 -8.72 8.83 -16.26
C ILE A 1 -8.16 7.41 -16.13
N VAL A 2 -8.72 6.43 -16.86
CA VAL A 2 -8.25 5.03 -16.78
C VAL A 2 -6.78 4.91 -17.19
N ALA A 3 -6.35 5.54 -18.28
CA ALA A 3 -4.96 5.51 -18.72
C ALA A 3 -4.01 6.10 -17.67
N TYR A 4 -4.43 7.17 -16.99
CA TYR A 4 -3.65 7.77 -15.90
C TYR A 4 -3.55 6.82 -14.71
N LEU A 5 -4.64 6.16 -14.34
CA LEU A 5 -4.65 5.20 -13.23
C LEU A 5 -3.81 3.97 -13.56
N ASP A 6 -3.84 3.49 -14.80
CA ASP A 6 -3.02 2.35 -15.23
C ASP A 6 -1.52 2.69 -15.14
N ARG A 7 -1.13 3.89 -15.56
CA ARG A 7 0.27 4.34 -15.42
C ARG A 7 0.67 4.48 -13.95
N SER A 8 -0.23 4.99 -13.11
CA SER A 8 0.01 5.12 -11.67
C SER A 8 0.17 3.73 -11.03
N ASN A 9 -0.63 2.76 -11.46
CA ASN A 9 -0.50 1.38 -11.01
C ASN A 9 0.86 0.78 -11.38
N GLU A 10 1.29 0.94 -12.62
CA GLU A 10 2.60 0.46 -13.07
C GLU A 10 3.74 1.10 -12.27
N ALA A 11 3.66 2.41 -12.05
CA ALA A 11 4.66 3.15 -11.27
C ALA A 11 4.72 2.64 -9.83
N PHE A 12 3.57 2.39 -9.22
CA PHE A 12 3.52 1.85 -7.85
C PHE A 12 4.21 0.49 -7.75
N TRP A 13 3.91 -0.43 -8.67
CA TRP A 13 4.50 -1.78 -8.62
C TRP A 13 5.97 -1.78 -8.98
N THR A 14 6.40 -0.93 -9.91
CA THR A 14 7.82 -0.74 -10.20
C THR A 14 8.58 -0.25 -8.97
N TRP A 15 7.99 0.69 -8.23
CA TRP A 15 8.55 1.19 -6.99
C TRP A 15 8.63 0.08 -5.92
N CYS A 16 7.54 -0.67 -5.72
CA CYS A 16 7.52 -1.80 -4.78
C CYS A 16 8.60 -2.83 -5.11
N ASP A 17 8.71 -3.20 -6.37
CA ASP A 17 9.69 -4.19 -6.82
C ASP A 17 11.12 -3.72 -6.53
N ALA A 18 11.41 -2.44 -6.77
CA ALA A 18 12.71 -1.85 -6.48
C ALA A 18 13.03 -1.87 -4.97
N GLU A 19 12.04 -1.57 -4.12
CA GLU A 19 12.21 -1.61 -2.66
C GLU A 19 12.46 -3.03 -2.17
N MET A 20 11.77 -4.01 -2.75
CA MET A 20 11.87 -5.42 -2.33
C MET A 20 13.12 -6.13 -2.84
N LYS A 21 13.69 -5.67 -3.96
CA LYS A 21 14.76 -6.39 -4.66
C LYS A 21 15.98 -6.73 -3.79
N PRO A 22 16.50 -5.83 -2.94
CA PRO A 22 17.63 -6.17 -2.07
C PRO A 22 17.36 -7.30 -1.08
N PHE A 23 16.08 -7.65 -0.89
CA PHE A 23 15.65 -8.62 0.11
C PHE A 23 15.01 -9.86 -0.51
N GLU A 24 15.46 -10.26 -1.70
CA GLU A 24 14.98 -11.48 -2.34
C GLU A 24 15.14 -12.69 -1.40
N GLY A 25 14.08 -13.51 -1.30
CA GLY A 25 14.07 -14.65 -0.42
C GLY A 25 13.70 -14.35 1.04
N ASN A 26 13.70 -13.09 1.45
CA ASN A 26 13.28 -12.68 2.79
C ASN A 26 11.95 -11.94 2.71
N HIS A 27 10.87 -12.69 2.68
CA HIS A 27 9.53 -12.15 2.42
C HIS A 27 8.98 -11.28 3.55
N LYS A 28 9.34 -11.57 4.80
CA LYS A 28 9.00 -10.67 5.92
C LYS A 28 9.63 -9.30 5.71
N ARG A 29 10.92 -9.29 5.39
CA ARG A 29 11.64 -8.06 5.19
C ARG A 29 11.13 -7.30 3.98
N GLN A 30 10.72 -8.01 2.94
CA GLN A 30 10.10 -7.40 1.76
C GLN A 30 8.82 -6.65 2.12
N LEU A 31 7.96 -7.23 2.96
CA LEU A 31 6.77 -6.53 3.47
C LEU A 31 7.17 -5.29 4.28
N GLU A 32 8.13 -5.42 5.18
CA GLU A 32 8.56 -4.31 6.03
C GLU A 32 9.10 -3.13 5.23
N VAL A 33 9.95 -3.40 4.22
CA VAL A 33 10.58 -2.31 3.44
C VAL A 33 9.57 -1.54 2.60
N ILE A 34 8.49 -2.18 2.15
CA ILE A 34 7.39 -1.47 1.48
C ILE A 34 6.86 -0.37 2.42
N PHE A 35 6.58 -0.70 3.67
CA PHE A 35 6.01 0.24 4.64
C PHE A 35 7.04 1.28 5.12
N GLU A 36 8.32 0.92 5.19
CA GLU A 36 9.38 1.90 5.42
C GLU A 36 9.43 2.93 4.30
N GLY A 37 9.30 2.47 3.06
CA GLY A 37 9.22 3.36 1.90
C GLY A 37 7.96 4.22 1.89
N VAL A 38 6.82 3.65 2.26
CA VAL A 38 5.56 4.40 2.40
C VAL A 38 5.70 5.51 3.44
N ALA A 39 6.33 5.22 4.59
CA ALA A 39 6.56 6.23 5.62
C ALA A 39 7.37 7.41 5.07
N LYS A 40 8.39 7.15 4.26
CA LYS A 40 9.19 8.20 3.61
C LYS A 40 8.38 8.98 2.59
N LEU A 41 7.64 8.31 1.71
CA LEU A 41 6.81 8.96 0.70
C LEU A 41 5.72 9.82 1.33
N ALA A 42 5.05 9.31 2.35
CA ALA A 42 3.98 10.02 3.05
C ALA A 42 4.49 11.24 3.81
N SER A 43 5.79 11.28 4.12
CA SER A 43 6.44 12.42 4.76
C SER A 43 7.00 13.43 3.75
N SER A 44 6.89 13.15 2.46
CA SER A 44 7.32 14.07 1.40
C SER A 44 6.30 15.20 1.23
N PRO A 45 6.79 16.46 1.03
CA PRO A 45 5.90 17.59 0.71
C PRO A 45 5.11 17.41 -0.58
N GLN A 46 5.54 16.51 -1.49
CA GLN A 46 4.86 16.24 -2.75
C GLN A 46 3.81 15.14 -2.65
N CYS A 47 3.60 14.55 -1.47
CA CYS A 47 2.59 13.52 -1.28
C CYS A 47 1.22 14.16 -1.05
N PHE A 48 0.28 13.87 -1.95
CA PHE A 48 -1.10 14.35 -1.87
C PHE A 48 -2.10 13.22 -1.59
N GLY A 49 -1.62 12.09 -1.07
CA GLY A 49 -2.45 10.94 -0.75
C GLY A 49 -2.49 9.92 -1.88
N CYS A 50 -3.49 9.06 -1.85
CA CYS A 50 -3.63 7.96 -2.80
C CYS A 50 -4.47 8.36 -4.00
N THR A 51 -3.89 8.31 -5.19
CA THR A 51 -4.56 8.57 -6.47
C THR A 51 -5.81 7.70 -6.65
N PHE A 52 -5.74 6.43 -6.26
CA PHE A 52 -6.82 5.46 -6.45
C PHE A 52 -7.99 5.72 -5.50
N THR A 53 -7.71 6.05 -4.26
CA THR A 53 -8.76 6.45 -3.31
C THR A 53 -9.43 7.74 -3.77
N GLY A 54 -8.65 8.69 -4.30
CA GLY A 54 -9.19 9.92 -4.88
C GLY A 54 -10.11 9.64 -6.06
N ALA A 55 -9.71 8.76 -6.97
CA ALA A 55 -10.52 8.38 -8.13
C ALA A 55 -11.83 7.69 -7.70
N ALA A 56 -11.78 6.80 -6.72
CA ALA A 56 -12.99 6.14 -6.21
C ALA A 56 -13.96 7.13 -5.58
N GLY A 57 -13.44 8.16 -4.92
CA GLY A 57 -14.27 9.24 -4.35
C GLY A 57 -14.89 10.14 -5.42
N GLU A 58 -14.13 10.46 -6.47
CA GLU A 58 -14.62 11.27 -7.60
C GLU A 58 -15.65 10.51 -8.44
N PHE A 59 -15.48 9.19 -8.59
CA PHE A 59 -16.36 8.32 -9.36
C PHE A 59 -16.96 7.25 -8.45
N PRO A 60 -17.97 7.62 -7.62
CA PRO A 60 -18.51 6.71 -6.60
C PRO A 60 -19.34 5.55 -7.14
N GLU A 61 -19.82 5.64 -8.38
CA GLU A 61 -20.56 4.57 -9.01
C GLU A 61 -19.63 3.36 -9.24
N LEU A 62 -20.01 2.21 -8.66
CA LEU A 62 -19.17 1.01 -8.69
C LEU A 62 -18.79 0.56 -10.10
N GLN A 63 -19.68 0.78 -11.07
CA GLN A 63 -19.43 0.35 -12.45
C GLN A 63 -18.72 1.40 -13.32
N HIS A 64 -18.44 2.57 -12.77
CA HIS A 64 -17.70 3.59 -13.52
C HIS A 64 -16.27 3.10 -13.81
N PRO A 65 -15.76 3.28 -15.05
CA PRO A 65 -14.41 2.79 -15.40
C PRO A 65 -13.29 3.28 -14.48
N GLY A 66 -13.39 4.53 -14.00
CA GLY A 66 -12.43 5.09 -13.04
C GLY A 66 -12.48 4.39 -11.69
N HIS A 67 -13.68 4.09 -11.20
CA HIS A 67 -13.86 3.33 -9.96
C HIS A 67 -13.31 1.91 -10.11
N GLN A 68 -13.62 1.26 -11.24
CA GLN A 68 -13.15 -0.10 -11.53
C GLN A 68 -11.62 -0.18 -11.62
N ALA A 69 -10.97 0.82 -12.21
CA ALA A 69 -9.51 0.87 -12.28
C ALA A 69 -8.90 1.02 -10.87
N ALA A 70 -9.50 1.85 -10.03
CA ALA A 70 -9.07 2.01 -8.64
C ALA A 70 -9.25 0.70 -7.85
N LEU A 71 -10.40 0.04 -8.05
CA LEU A 71 -10.69 -1.24 -7.39
C LEU A 71 -9.69 -2.33 -7.79
N ARG A 72 -9.34 -2.42 -9.09
CA ARG A 72 -8.33 -3.38 -9.55
C ARG A 72 -6.98 -3.18 -8.85
N HIS A 73 -6.55 -1.93 -8.68
CA HIS A 73 -5.31 -1.62 -7.96
C HIS A 73 -5.38 -2.10 -6.51
N LYS A 74 -6.45 -1.77 -5.81
CA LYS A 74 -6.63 -2.17 -4.40
C LYS A 74 -6.68 -3.68 -4.25
N GLN A 75 -7.33 -4.37 -5.18
CA GLN A 75 -7.39 -5.83 -5.19
C GLN A 75 -6.01 -6.43 -5.40
N GLN A 76 -5.21 -5.86 -6.31
CA GLN A 76 -3.85 -6.30 -6.57
C GLN A 76 -2.95 -6.10 -5.33
N VAL A 77 -3.14 -5.01 -4.59
CA VAL A 77 -2.43 -4.79 -3.32
C VAL A 77 -2.75 -5.90 -2.33
N LEU A 78 -4.03 -6.22 -2.13
CA LEU A 78 -4.45 -7.31 -1.23
C LEU A 78 -3.86 -8.65 -1.65
N ASP A 79 -3.90 -8.95 -2.94
CA ASP A 79 -3.39 -10.23 -3.47
C ASP A 79 -1.87 -10.34 -3.32
N THR A 80 -1.16 -9.26 -3.57
CA THR A 80 0.30 -9.21 -3.44
C THR A 80 0.72 -9.37 -1.97
N PHE A 81 0.07 -8.64 -1.07
CA PHE A 81 0.38 -8.74 0.36
C PHE A 81 0.02 -10.12 0.91
N THR A 82 -1.06 -10.72 0.42
CA THR A 82 -1.43 -12.10 0.80
C THR A 82 -0.34 -13.08 0.34
N GLY A 83 0.12 -12.95 -0.90
CA GLY A 83 1.18 -13.81 -1.44
C GLY A 83 2.48 -13.70 -0.67
N LEU A 84 2.91 -12.48 -0.34
CA LEU A 84 4.12 -12.24 0.46
C LEU A 84 3.96 -12.79 1.88
N SER A 85 2.78 -12.62 2.48
CA SER A 85 2.49 -13.14 3.82
C SER A 85 2.53 -14.67 3.86
N LYS A 86 1.99 -15.33 2.83
CA LYS A 86 2.08 -16.79 2.69
C LYS A 86 3.53 -17.24 2.53
N ALA A 87 4.29 -16.59 1.66
CA ALA A 87 5.69 -16.91 1.41
C ALA A 87 6.55 -16.69 2.67
N ALA A 88 6.20 -15.69 3.49
CA ALA A 88 6.83 -15.43 4.78
C ALA A 88 6.39 -16.40 5.88
N LYS A 89 5.47 -17.31 5.58
CA LYS A 89 4.91 -18.29 6.54
C LYS A 89 4.24 -17.65 7.74
N LEU A 90 3.59 -16.49 7.51
CA LEU A 90 2.82 -15.82 8.55
C LEU A 90 1.50 -16.55 8.78
N ARG A 91 1.01 -16.49 10.02
CA ARG A 91 -0.30 -17.03 10.36
C ARG A 91 -1.38 -16.11 9.79
N GLN A 92 -2.48 -16.69 9.31
CA GLN A 92 -3.62 -15.94 8.76
C GLN A 92 -3.19 -14.92 7.68
N PRO A 93 -2.54 -15.37 6.59
CA PRO A 93 -1.92 -14.43 5.65
C PRO A 93 -2.90 -13.45 5.01
N ARG A 94 -4.16 -13.84 4.77
CA ARG A 94 -5.16 -12.91 4.23
C ARG A 94 -5.52 -11.83 5.22
N VAL A 95 -5.65 -12.17 6.50
CA VAL A 95 -5.91 -11.20 7.57
C VAL A 95 -4.76 -10.20 7.68
N VAL A 96 -3.52 -10.70 7.65
CA VAL A 96 -2.33 -9.84 7.64
C VAL A 96 -2.38 -8.86 6.48
N ALA A 97 -2.66 -9.36 5.28
CA ALA A 97 -2.76 -8.52 4.07
C ALA A 97 -3.83 -7.44 4.21
N GLU A 98 -5.00 -7.79 4.73
CA GLU A 98 -6.09 -6.83 4.94
C GLU A 98 -5.73 -5.77 5.97
N GLN A 99 -5.10 -6.16 7.07
CA GLN A 99 -4.64 -5.20 8.08
C GLN A 99 -3.55 -4.28 7.54
N LEU A 100 -2.60 -4.82 6.78
CA LEU A 100 -1.55 -4.01 6.13
C LEU A 100 -2.15 -3.06 5.09
N ALA A 101 -3.15 -3.50 4.34
CA ALA A 101 -3.83 -2.64 3.37
C ALA A 101 -4.56 -1.48 4.05
N LEU A 102 -5.20 -1.74 5.20
CA LEU A 102 -5.83 -0.67 6.00
C LEU A 102 -4.80 0.34 6.50
N LEU A 103 -3.63 -0.12 6.94
CA LEU A 103 -2.53 0.77 7.33
C LEU A 103 -2.05 1.62 6.18
N LEU A 104 -1.88 1.02 5.02
CA LEU A 104 -1.45 1.72 3.80
C LEU A 104 -2.42 2.84 3.45
N ASP A 105 -3.71 2.53 3.42
CA ASP A 105 -4.76 3.50 3.12
C ASP A 105 -4.78 4.62 4.18
N GLY A 106 -4.61 4.26 5.45
CA GLY A 106 -4.53 5.23 6.53
C GLY A 106 -3.35 6.17 6.42
N ALA A 107 -2.19 5.65 6.03
CA ALA A 107 -0.98 6.46 5.84
C ALA A 107 -1.17 7.49 4.73
N TRP A 108 -1.72 7.08 3.58
CA TRP A 108 -1.99 8.01 2.48
C TRP A 108 -3.02 9.06 2.86
N ASN A 109 -4.08 8.66 3.58
CA ASN A 109 -5.11 9.58 4.04
C ASN A 109 -4.55 10.58 5.06
N ALA A 110 -3.71 10.14 6.00
CA ALA A 110 -3.06 11.02 6.97
C ALA A 110 -2.15 12.04 6.28
N ALA A 111 -1.38 11.60 5.27
CA ALA A 111 -0.52 12.50 4.49
C ALA A 111 -1.35 13.57 3.78
N ARG A 112 -2.48 13.19 3.19
CA ARG A 112 -3.37 14.14 2.50
C ARG A 112 -3.98 15.15 3.47
N MET A 113 -4.41 14.69 4.64
CA MET A 113 -5.13 15.51 5.61
C MET A 113 -4.21 16.44 6.39
N PHE A 114 -3.06 15.96 6.82
CA PHE A 114 -2.16 16.66 7.74
C PHE A 114 -0.86 17.15 7.09
N GLY A 115 -0.59 16.79 5.83
CA GLY A 115 0.65 17.16 5.14
C GLY A 115 1.84 16.29 5.53
N SER A 116 3.04 16.78 5.22
CA SER A 116 4.29 15.99 5.34
C SER A 116 4.70 15.65 6.77
N ASN A 117 4.18 16.37 7.76
CA ASN A 117 4.50 16.11 9.18
C ASN A 117 3.34 15.40 9.88
N SER A 118 2.79 14.38 9.24
CA SER A 118 1.67 13.62 9.77
C SER A 118 2.14 12.39 10.54
N HIS A 119 1.17 11.74 11.22
CA HIS A 119 1.41 10.45 11.88
C HIS A 119 1.57 9.29 10.89
N ALA A 120 1.48 9.53 9.57
CA ALA A 120 1.77 8.52 8.54
C ALA A 120 3.17 7.91 8.71
N LYS A 121 4.12 8.64 9.29
CA LYS A 121 5.46 8.14 9.59
C LYS A 121 5.47 6.93 10.53
N GLN A 122 4.40 6.70 11.27
CA GLN A 122 4.25 5.53 12.15
C GLN A 122 3.88 4.24 11.41
N VAL A 123 3.58 4.33 10.11
CA VAL A 123 3.07 3.17 9.36
C VAL A 123 4.07 2.02 9.31
N ALA A 124 5.36 2.32 9.23
CA ALA A 124 6.40 1.28 9.20
C ALA A 124 6.44 0.48 10.50
N ASP A 125 6.44 1.15 11.64
CA ASP A 125 6.46 0.48 12.95
C ASP A 125 5.17 -0.30 13.19
N ALA A 126 4.02 0.25 12.81
CA ALA A 126 2.73 -0.45 12.92
C ALA A 126 2.71 -1.73 12.06
N ALA A 127 3.23 -1.66 10.84
CA ALA A 127 3.33 -2.83 9.97
C ALA A 127 4.21 -3.93 10.59
N LYS A 128 5.35 -3.55 11.16
CA LYS A 128 6.24 -4.50 11.83
C LYS A 128 5.57 -5.19 13.02
N LEU A 129 4.74 -4.47 13.78
CA LEU A 129 3.97 -5.05 14.88
C LEU A 129 2.97 -6.10 14.38
N ILE A 130 2.26 -5.81 13.30
CA ILE A 130 1.32 -6.76 12.71
C ILE A 130 2.05 -8.02 12.22
N ILE A 131 3.16 -7.85 11.52
CA ILE A 131 3.96 -8.96 11.00
C ILE A 131 4.48 -9.81 12.16
N ALA A 132 5.02 -9.18 13.20
CA ALA A 132 5.54 -9.88 14.38
C ALA A 132 4.44 -10.67 15.10
N ALA A 133 3.25 -10.10 15.21
CA ALA A 133 2.11 -10.76 15.87
C ALA A 133 1.64 -12.02 15.14
N HIS A 134 1.94 -12.16 13.86
CA HIS A 134 1.53 -13.30 13.04
C HIS A 134 2.70 -14.21 12.64
N SER A 135 3.85 -13.95 13.20
CA SER A 135 5.07 -14.76 12.94
C SER A 135 5.07 -16.10 13.65
#